data_441d9e7075eeaacf3f0e3eef9a7ede2b
#
_entry.id   441d9e7075eeaacf3f0e3eef9a7ede2b
#
_cell.length_a   1.000
_cell.length_b   1.000
_cell.length_c   1.000
_cell.angle_alpha   90.00
_cell.angle_beta   90.00
_cell.angle_gamma   90.00
#
_symmetry.space_group_name_H-M   'P 1'
#
loop_
_entity.id
_entity.type
_entity.pdbx_description
1 polymer ?
#
loop_
_entity_poly.entity_id
_entity_poly.type
_entity_poly.pdbx_seq_one_letter_code
_entity_poly.pdbx_strand_id
1 'polypeptide(L)' 'MTVEELLYSIENDIETCYIFKGVDIVKTADVSTNNKELTEYFDSKVKSFHLQQIDLDITLEEETK' A
#
# COMPACT_ATOMS: atom_id res chain seq x y z
N MET A 1 -4.28 11.29 1.62
CA MET A 1 -3.45 10.30 2.33
C MET A 1 -2.48 9.68 1.35
N THR A 2 -1.21 9.62 1.72
CA THR A 2 -0.19 8.91 0.94
C THR A 2 -0.02 7.50 1.48
N VAL A 3 0.67 6.67 0.68
CA VAL A 3 0.99 5.29 1.11
C VAL A 3 1.79 5.32 2.41
N GLU A 4 2.75 6.22 2.51
CA GLU A 4 3.56 6.34 3.74
C GLU A 4 2.69 6.65 4.95
N GLU A 5 1.79 7.62 4.82
CA GLU A 5 0.88 7.99 5.91
C GLU A 5 -0.01 6.81 6.33
N LEU A 6 -0.52 6.06 5.35
CA LEU A 6 -1.36 4.91 5.63
C LEU A 6 -0.58 3.83 6.39
N LEU A 7 0.64 3.53 5.95
CA LEU A 7 1.46 2.52 6.60
C LEU A 7 1.80 2.88 8.04
N TYR A 8 2.06 4.15 8.31
CA TYR A 8 2.34 4.61 9.67
C TYR A 8 1.09 4.64 10.55
N SER A 9 -0.10 4.78 9.96
CA SER A 9 -1.33 4.85 10.73
C SER A 9 -1.88 3.48 11.12
N ILE A 10 -1.44 2.42 10.43
CA ILE A 10 -1.90 1.06 10.71
C ILE A 10 -1.04 0.46 11.81
N GLU A 11 -1.68 0.11 12.93
CA GLU A 11 -0.98 -0.49 14.07
C GLU A 11 -0.99 -2.00 14.04
N ASN A 12 -1.71 -2.60 13.09
CA ASN A 12 -1.78 -4.04 12.97
C ASN A 12 -0.53 -4.62 12.33
N ASP A 13 -0.20 -5.84 12.73
CA ASP A 13 0.91 -6.56 12.10
C ASP A 13 0.50 -7.02 10.71
N ILE A 14 1.11 -6.41 9.70
CA ILE A 14 0.86 -6.74 8.30
C ILE A 14 2.07 -7.48 7.76
N GLU A 15 1.83 -8.59 7.06
CA GLU A 15 2.90 -9.34 6.41
C GLU A 15 3.06 -8.95 4.95
N THR A 16 1.95 -8.84 4.23
CA THR A 16 1.99 -8.62 2.79
C THR A 16 1.20 -7.38 2.43
N CYS A 17 1.77 -6.56 1.55
CA CYS A 17 1.10 -5.39 1.02
C CYS A 17 1.03 -5.49 -0.50
N TYR A 18 -0.15 -5.29 -1.04
CA TYR A 18 -0.39 -5.29 -2.49
C TYR A 18 -0.73 -3.88 -2.92
N ILE A 19 -0.02 -3.39 -3.94
CA ILE A 19 -0.28 -2.06 -4.51
C ILE A 19 -1.01 -2.26 -5.84
N PHE A 20 -2.16 -1.62 -5.96
CA PHE A 20 -3.00 -1.71 -7.14
C PHE A 20 -3.05 -0.37 -7.88
N LYS A 21 -3.07 -0.43 -9.21
CA LYS A 21 -3.47 0.69 -10.05
C LYS A 21 -4.67 0.21 -10.86
N GLY A 22 -5.85 0.76 -10.57
CA GLY A 22 -7.07 0.23 -11.13
C GLY A 22 -7.33 -1.18 -10.61
N VAL A 23 -7.38 -2.15 -11.51
CA VAL A 23 -7.59 -3.56 -11.16
C VAL A 23 -6.29 -4.37 -11.20
N ASP A 24 -5.18 -3.74 -11.56
CA ASP A 24 -3.90 -4.44 -11.72
C ASP A 24 -3.02 -4.31 -10.49
N ILE A 25 -2.42 -5.41 -10.07
CA ILE A 25 -1.41 -5.39 -9.01
C ILE A 25 -0.09 -4.97 -9.64
N VAL A 26 0.45 -3.84 -9.19
CA VAL A 26 1.72 -3.32 -9.71
C VAL A 26 2.89 -3.61 -8.78
N LYS A 27 2.62 -4.00 -7.54
CA LYS A 27 3.66 -4.33 -6.58
C LYS A 27 3.11 -5.23 -5.49
N THR A 28 3.86 -6.24 -5.13
CA THR A 28 3.60 -7.08 -3.96
C THR A 28 4.86 -7.03 -3.09
N ALA A 29 4.70 -6.68 -1.84
CA ALA A 29 5.84 -6.53 -0.94
C ALA A 29 5.59 -7.21 0.38
N ASP A 30 6.64 -7.84 0.92
CA ASP A 30 6.61 -8.39 2.27
C ASP A 30 7.09 -7.29 3.20
N VAL A 31 6.19 -6.81 4.06
CA VAL A 31 6.48 -5.72 4.98
C VAL A 31 6.65 -6.19 6.43
N SER A 32 6.70 -7.50 6.63
CA SER A 32 6.86 -8.06 7.97
C SER A 32 8.21 -7.71 8.60
N THR A 33 9.25 -7.55 7.78
CA THR A 33 10.58 -7.22 8.26
C THR A 33 10.95 -5.78 7.99
N ASN A 34 10.51 -5.24 6.86
CA ASN A 34 10.71 -3.82 6.52
C ASN A 34 9.84 -3.49 5.32
N ASN A 35 9.63 -2.20 5.10
CA ASN A 35 8.81 -1.73 3.99
C ASN A 35 9.62 -1.01 2.91
N LYS A 36 10.90 -1.33 2.78
CA LYS A 36 11.77 -0.69 1.79
C LYS A 36 11.29 -0.90 0.36
N GLU A 37 10.66 -2.03 0.10
CA GLU A 37 10.15 -2.31 -1.24
C GLU A 37 9.01 -1.38 -1.65
N LEU A 38 8.40 -0.69 -0.71
CA LEU A 38 7.31 0.23 -0.97
C LEU A 38 7.74 1.69 -1.03
N THR A 39 9.03 1.98 -0.83
CA THR A 39 9.50 3.37 -0.78
C THR A 39 9.20 4.15 -2.06
N GLU A 40 9.22 3.49 -3.21
CA GLU A 40 8.90 4.16 -4.48
C GLU A 40 7.45 4.61 -4.55
N TYR A 41 6.58 4.07 -3.70
CA TYR A 41 5.16 4.43 -3.67
C TYR A 41 4.79 5.31 -2.49
N PHE A 42 5.73 5.65 -1.62
CA PHE A 42 5.44 6.39 -0.39
C PHE A 42 4.72 7.71 -0.65
N ASP A 43 5.09 8.42 -1.71
CA ASP A 43 4.49 9.70 -2.05
C ASP A 43 3.21 9.56 -2.87
N SER A 44 2.85 8.35 -3.27
CA SER A 44 1.65 8.13 -4.06
C SER A 44 0.41 8.28 -3.19
N LYS A 45 -0.64 8.85 -3.77
CA LYS A 45 -1.89 9.04 -3.03
C LYS A 45 -2.73 7.78 -3.03
N VAL A 46 -3.33 7.50 -1.90
CA VAL A 46 -4.19 6.33 -1.72
C VAL A 46 -5.62 6.71 -2.08
N LYS A 47 -6.21 5.97 -3.02
CA LYS A 47 -7.62 6.11 -3.35
C LYS A 47 -8.47 5.34 -2.33
N SER A 48 -8.07 4.11 -2.04
CA SER A 48 -8.75 3.26 -1.09
C SER A 48 -7.80 2.18 -0.60
N PHE A 49 -8.16 1.53 0.48
CA PHE A 49 -7.39 0.41 0.98
C PHE A 49 -8.32 -0.59 1.65
N HIS A 50 -7.85 -1.82 1.75
CA HIS A 50 -8.59 -2.89 2.41
C HIS A 50 -7.61 -3.72 3.22
N LEU A 51 -7.90 -3.87 4.51
CA LEU A 51 -7.06 -4.66 5.40
C LEU A 51 -7.78 -5.98 5.69
N GLN A 52 -7.14 -7.08 5.35
CA GLN A 52 -7.65 -8.43 5.62
C GLN A 52 -6.64 -9.19 6.47
N GLN A 53 -6.94 -9.37 7.75
CA GLN A 53 -6.03 -10.07 8.66
C GLN A 53 -4.61 -9.48 8.58
N ILE A 54 -3.70 -10.17 7.89
CA ILE A 54 -2.30 -9.76 7.76
C ILE A 54 -1.97 -9.18 6.38
N ASP A 55 -2.95 -9.08 5.49
CA ASP A 55 -2.75 -8.57 4.13
C ASP A 55 -3.38 -7.20 3.99
N LEU A 56 -2.66 -6.30 3.37
CA LEU A 56 -3.15 -4.94 3.09
C LEU A 56 -3.17 -4.71 1.59
N ASP A 57 -4.34 -4.37 1.06
CA ASP A 57 -4.51 -4.01 -0.34
C ASP A 57 -4.65 -2.50 -0.43
N ILE A 58 -3.76 -1.85 -1.17
CA ILE A 58 -3.79 -0.41 -1.36
C ILE A 58 -4.05 -0.11 -2.82
N THR A 59 -5.11 0.64 -3.11
CA THR A 59 -5.39 1.11 -4.46
C THR A 59 -4.97 2.56 -4.55
N LEU A 60 -4.10 2.86 -5.50
CA LEU A 60 -3.60 4.21 -5.69
C LEU A 60 -4.58 5.05 -6.50
N GLU A 61 -4.56 6.37 -6.26
CA GLU A 61 -5.30 7.30 -7.09
C GLU A 61 -4.66 7.34 -8.47
N GLU A 62 -5.49 7.28 -9.50
CA GLU A 62 -5.00 7.45 -10.86
C GLU A 62 -4.79 8.93 -11.13
N GLU A 63 -3.63 9.26 -11.68
CA GLU A 63 -3.38 10.61 -12.13
C GLU A 63 -4.09 10.81 -13.46
N THR A 64 -5.09 11.68 -13.44
CA THR A 64 -5.73 12.11 -14.68
C THR A 64 -5.06 13.37 -15.15
N LYS A 65 -4.63 13.34 -16.37
CA LYS A 65 -4.08 14.54 -17.00
C LYS A 65 -5.17 15.28 -17.72
#